data_e31fdcf1bb67e061b0e37faafa18ead0
#
_entry.id   e31fdcf1bb67e061b0e37faafa18ead0
#
_cell.length_a   1.000
_cell.length_b   1.000
_cell.length_c   1.000
_cell.angle_alpha   90.00
_cell.angle_beta   90.00
_cell.angle_gamma   90.00
#
_symmetry.space_group_name_H-M   'P 1'
#
loop_
_entity.id
_entity.type
_entity.pdbx_description
1 polymer ?
#
loop_
_entity_poly.entity_id
_entity_poly.type
_entity_poly.pdbx_seq_one_letter_code
_entity_poly.pdbx_strand_id
1 'polypeptide(L)'
;AVGNKLKISSHEKVSYINDLLEETVRYFEHKVSTLFKKKKDLDIAYAIIELIKRRDEIENFNKKSLYILIREMTNVNTSHITKVMNVFRNHYPKIISEFEMNGILELDKNNIKFF
;
A
#
# COMPACT_ATOMS: atom_id res chain seq x y z
N ALA A 1 14.23 -26.81 3.46
CA ALA A 1 14.19 -26.50 3.34
C ALA A 1 14.08 -26.00 3.28
N VAL A 2 14.38 -25.70 3.46
CA VAL A 2 14.22 -25.24 3.28
C VAL A 2 13.94 -24.87 2.79
N GLY A 3 14.41 -24.81 2.97
CA GLY A 3 14.16 -24.28 2.01
C GLY A 3 13.16 -24.44 1.27
N ASN A 4 12.84 -24.98 1.60
CA ASN A 4 11.73 -25.19 1.16
C ASN A 4 10.83 -24.15 1.12
N LYS A 5 11.32 -23.00 0.92
CA LYS A 5 10.46 -22.03 0.47
C LYS A 5 9.85 -22.50 -0.76
N LEU A 6 8.60 -22.72 -0.70
CA LEU A 6 7.81 -23.08 -1.80
C LEU A 6 7.99 -22.03 -2.86
N LYS A 7 8.32 -22.46 -4.04
CA LYS A 7 8.28 -21.59 -5.16
C LYS A 7 6.82 -21.28 -5.45
N ILE A 8 6.46 -20.04 -5.29
CA ILE A 8 5.12 -19.64 -5.56
C ILE A 8 4.99 -19.38 -7.04
N SER A 9 3.93 -19.86 -7.64
CA SER A 9 3.63 -19.56 -9.04
C SER A 9 3.34 -18.07 -9.19
N SER A 10 3.47 -17.56 -10.39
CA SER A 10 3.14 -16.14 -10.66
C SER A 10 1.71 -15.82 -10.25
N HIS A 11 0.79 -16.75 -10.47
CA HIS A 11 -0.60 -16.59 -10.10
C HIS A 11 -0.77 -16.47 -8.59
N GLU A 12 -0.11 -17.32 -7.84
CA GLU A 12 -0.16 -17.28 -6.37
C GLU A 12 0.45 -16.00 -5.82
N LYS A 13 1.52 -15.50 -6.45
CA LYS A 13 2.14 -14.24 -6.08
C LYS A 13 1.19 -13.07 -6.23
N VAL A 14 0.49 -13.02 -7.35
CA VAL A 14 -0.49 -11.95 -7.62
C VAL A 14 -1.62 -12.02 -6.60
N SER A 15 -2.12 -13.21 -6.32
CA SER A 15 -3.17 -13.40 -5.33
C SER A 15 -2.73 -12.95 -3.94
N TYR A 16 -1.52 -13.31 -3.54
CA TYR A 16 -0.95 -12.92 -2.25
C TYR A 16 -0.83 -11.39 -2.14
N ILE A 17 -0.32 -10.75 -3.20
CA ILE A 17 -0.17 -9.30 -3.20
C ILE A 17 -1.52 -8.60 -3.14
N ASN A 18 -2.51 -9.11 -3.85
CA ASN A 18 -3.86 -8.56 -3.79
C ASN A 18 -4.45 -8.67 -2.39
N ASP A 19 -4.27 -9.79 -1.73
CA ASP A 19 -4.74 -9.98 -0.36
C ASP A 19 -4.01 -9.03 0.59
N LEU A 20 -2.72 -8.85 0.41
CA LEU A 20 -1.92 -7.91 1.20
C LEU A 20 -2.40 -6.47 0.99
N LEU A 21 -2.70 -6.10 -0.25
CA LEU A 21 -3.22 -4.77 -0.55
C LEU A 21 -4.59 -4.55 0.09
N GLU A 22 -5.44 -5.54 0.11
CA GLU A 22 -6.74 -5.46 0.78
C GLU A 22 -6.58 -5.28 2.28
N GLU A 23 -5.64 -5.98 2.90
CA GLU A 23 -5.33 -5.79 4.31
C GLU A 23 -4.76 -4.40 4.58
N THR A 24 -3.93 -3.91 3.66
CA THR A 24 -3.38 -2.56 3.75
C THR A 24 -4.49 -1.52 3.73
N VAL A 25 -5.46 -1.67 2.84
CA VAL A 25 -6.61 -0.78 2.77
C VAL A 25 -7.38 -0.80 4.09
N ARG A 26 -7.70 -1.98 4.59
CA ARG A 26 -8.45 -2.10 5.86
C ARG A 26 -7.70 -1.46 7.02
N TYR A 27 -6.41 -1.69 7.09
CA TYR A 27 -5.57 -1.11 8.13
C TYR A 27 -5.63 0.42 8.10
N PHE A 28 -5.41 1.00 6.93
CA PHE A 28 -5.37 2.45 6.82
C PHE A 28 -6.75 3.09 6.94
N GLU A 29 -7.80 2.46 6.43
CA GLU A 29 -9.15 2.95 6.62
C GLU A 29 -9.49 3.06 8.12
N HIS A 30 -8.99 2.12 8.89
CA HIS A 30 -9.21 2.12 10.33
C HIS A 30 -8.35 3.14 11.06
N LYS A 31 -7.15 3.41 10.56
CA LYS A 31 -6.15 4.25 11.25
C LYS A 31 -6.05 5.68 10.75
N VAL A 32 -6.64 5.99 9.62
CA VAL A 32 -6.38 7.25 8.92
C VAL A 32 -6.68 8.47 9.80
N SER A 33 -7.77 8.48 10.53
CA SER A 33 -8.14 9.61 11.38
C SER A 33 -7.24 9.75 12.59
N THR A 34 -6.57 8.68 12.99
CA THR A 34 -5.60 8.71 14.08
C THR A 34 -4.25 9.19 13.59
N LEU A 35 -3.84 8.75 12.40
CA LEU A 35 -2.53 9.07 11.85
C LEU A 35 -2.44 10.49 11.31
N PHE A 36 -3.52 11.01 10.76
CA PHE A 36 -3.53 12.32 10.11
C PHE A 36 -4.60 13.21 10.73
N LYS A 37 -4.19 14.41 11.13
CA LYS A 37 -5.10 15.37 11.76
C LYS A 37 -5.43 16.54 10.85
N LYS A 38 -4.50 16.90 9.97
CA LYS A 38 -4.70 18.04 9.08
C LYS A 38 -5.53 17.63 7.88
N LYS A 39 -6.41 18.51 7.43
CA LYS A 39 -7.29 18.24 6.31
C LYS A 39 -6.53 17.85 5.05
N LYS A 40 -5.44 18.55 4.73
CA LYS A 40 -4.64 18.23 3.54
C LYS A 40 -4.05 16.83 3.62
N ASP A 41 -3.55 16.44 4.79
CA ASP A 41 -2.98 15.11 5.00
C ASP A 41 -4.06 14.05 4.84
N LEU A 42 -5.24 14.30 5.42
CA LEU A 42 -6.38 13.39 5.29
C LEU A 42 -6.82 13.23 3.85
N ASP A 43 -6.90 14.33 3.10
CA ASP A 43 -7.29 14.29 1.70
C ASP A 43 -6.33 13.41 0.88
N ILE A 44 -5.03 13.56 1.13
CA ILE A 44 -4.02 12.75 0.45
C ILE A 44 -4.14 11.28 0.87
N ALA A 45 -4.31 11.03 2.16
CA ALA A 45 -4.42 9.67 2.68
C ALA A 45 -5.64 8.95 2.09
N TYR A 46 -6.78 9.62 2.06
CA TYR A 46 -7.98 9.05 1.45
C TYR A 46 -7.80 8.83 -0.05
N ALA A 47 -7.09 9.73 -0.73
CA ALA A 47 -6.79 9.54 -2.15
C ALA A 47 -5.94 8.29 -2.37
N ILE A 48 -4.91 8.09 -1.55
CA ILE A 48 -4.06 6.90 -1.63
C ILE A 48 -4.89 5.63 -1.44
N ILE A 49 -5.72 5.61 -0.40
CA ILE A 49 -6.57 4.46 -0.10
C ILE A 49 -7.50 4.17 -1.26
N GLU A 50 -8.14 5.21 -1.80
CA GLU A 50 -9.07 5.06 -2.91
C GLU A 50 -8.37 4.51 -4.15
N LEU A 51 -7.16 4.99 -4.44
CA LEU A 51 -6.41 4.51 -5.59
C LEU A 51 -5.98 3.05 -5.44
N ILE A 52 -5.62 2.64 -4.24
CA ILE A 52 -5.30 1.23 -3.98
C ILE A 52 -6.55 0.36 -4.19
N LYS A 53 -7.71 0.84 -3.75
CA LYS A 53 -8.97 0.12 -3.96
C LYS A 53 -9.32 -0.01 -5.44
N ARG A 54 -8.92 0.96 -6.25
CA ARG A 54 -9.19 0.98 -7.70
C ARG A 54 -7.99 0.57 -8.54
N ARG A 55 -7.03 -0.11 -7.94
CA ARG A 55 -5.79 -0.46 -8.63
C ARG A 55 -5.98 -1.22 -9.94
N ASP A 56 -7.03 -2.02 -10.03
CA ASP A 56 -7.31 -2.79 -11.23
C ASP A 56 -7.79 -1.92 -12.39
N GLU A 57 -8.27 -0.72 -12.08
CA GLU A 57 -8.74 0.23 -13.09
C GLU A 57 -7.62 1.18 -13.52
N ILE A 58 -6.47 1.13 -12.88
CA ILE A 58 -5.36 2.02 -13.16
C ILE A 58 -4.33 1.30 -14.01
N GLU A 59 -4.12 1.84 -15.20
CA GLU A 59 -3.06 1.34 -16.06
C GLU A 59 -1.72 1.72 -15.44
N ASN A 60 -0.80 0.77 -15.34
CA ASN A 60 0.52 1.00 -14.76
C ASN A 60 0.45 1.55 -13.33
N PHE A 61 -0.13 0.76 -12.43
CA PHE A 61 -0.19 1.13 -11.01
C PHE A 61 1.22 1.13 -10.42
N ASN A 62 1.81 2.32 -10.32
CA ASN A 62 3.14 2.51 -9.78
C ASN A 62 3.24 3.87 -9.10
N LYS A 63 4.39 4.13 -8.48
CA LYS A 63 4.61 5.36 -7.71
C LYS A 63 4.36 6.62 -8.52
N LYS A 64 4.86 6.66 -9.75
CA LYS A 64 4.71 7.84 -10.61
C LYS A 64 3.25 8.12 -10.93
N SER A 65 2.52 7.09 -11.32
CA SER A 65 1.09 7.22 -11.62
C SER A 65 0.30 7.65 -10.39
N LEU A 66 0.63 7.10 -9.23
CA LEU A 66 -0.02 7.50 -7.98
C LEU A 66 0.19 8.97 -7.68
N TYR A 67 1.41 9.49 -7.85
CA TYR A 67 1.66 10.91 -7.60
C TYR A 67 0.83 11.80 -8.52
N ILE A 68 0.77 11.44 -9.80
CA ILE A 68 -0.02 12.21 -10.78
C ILE A 68 -1.49 12.21 -10.39
N LEU A 69 -2.04 11.05 -10.10
CA LEU A 69 -3.46 10.91 -9.75
C LEU A 69 -3.81 11.61 -8.44
N ILE A 70 -2.95 11.50 -7.44
CA ILE A 70 -3.17 12.19 -6.16
C ILE A 70 -3.17 13.69 -6.35
N ARG A 71 -2.25 14.21 -7.15
CA ARG A 71 -2.21 15.64 -7.43
C ARG A 71 -3.48 16.11 -8.14
N GLU A 72 -4.00 15.31 -9.05
CA GLU A 72 -5.26 15.64 -9.72
C GLU A 72 -6.44 15.61 -8.76
N MET A 73 -6.46 14.69 -7.83
CA MET A 73 -7.56 14.54 -6.87
C MET A 73 -7.54 15.57 -5.76
N THR A 74 -6.35 15.96 -5.32
CA THR A 74 -6.19 16.79 -4.11
C THR A 74 -5.64 18.19 -4.37
N ASN A 75 -5.05 18.42 -5.53
CA ASN A 75 -4.42 19.68 -5.91
C ASN A 75 -3.34 20.12 -4.92
N VAL A 76 -2.59 19.16 -4.35
CA VAL A 76 -1.48 19.47 -3.44
C VAL A 76 -0.15 19.21 -4.13
N ASN A 77 0.92 19.77 -3.57
CA ASN A 77 2.24 19.62 -4.19
C ASN A 77 2.88 18.26 -3.86
N THR A 78 3.91 17.92 -4.64
CA THR A 78 4.58 16.62 -4.52
C THR A 78 5.21 16.41 -3.15
N SER A 79 5.78 17.43 -2.54
CA SER A 79 6.42 17.28 -1.24
C SER A 79 5.42 16.89 -0.15
N HIS A 80 4.21 17.42 -0.23
CA HIS A 80 3.15 17.06 0.71
C HIS A 80 2.69 15.61 0.51
N ILE A 81 2.57 15.21 -0.74
CA ILE A 81 2.23 13.82 -1.06
C ILE A 81 3.30 12.88 -0.52
N THR A 82 4.57 13.21 -0.72
CA THR A 82 5.69 12.39 -0.22
C THR A 82 5.64 12.23 1.30
N LYS A 83 5.31 13.30 2.00
CA LYS A 83 5.18 13.25 3.46
C LYS A 83 4.15 12.21 3.89
N VAL A 84 2.98 12.23 3.29
CA VAL A 84 1.90 11.30 3.63
C VAL A 84 2.27 9.87 3.19
N MET A 85 2.85 9.72 2.01
CA MET A 85 3.29 8.41 1.54
C MET A 85 4.35 7.79 2.44
N ASN A 86 5.23 8.60 3.03
CA ASN A 86 6.22 8.09 3.97
C ASN A 86 5.58 7.51 5.22
N VAL A 87 4.49 8.12 5.69
CA VAL A 87 3.74 7.55 6.81
C VAL A 87 3.19 6.17 6.44
N PHE A 88 2.62 6.04 5.25
CA PHE A 88 2.13 4.74 4.77
C PHE A 88 3.27 3.71 4.72
N ARG A 89 4.41 4.09 4.15
CA ARG A 89 5.57 3.19 4.06
C ARG A 89 6.07 2.74 5.42
N ASN A 90 6.05 3.63 6.40
CA ASN A 90 6.53 3.30 7.74
C ASN A 90 5.65 2.27 8.44
N HIS A 91 4.40 2.14 8.03
CA HIS A 91 3.49 1.15 8.58
C HIS A 91 3.53 -0.19 7.85
N TYR A 92 4.14 -0.25 6.67
CA TYR A 92 4.18 -1.48 5.90
C TYR A 92 4.79 -2.68 6.62
N PRO A 93 5.97 -2.55 7.24
CA PRO A 93 6.58 -3.70 7.91
C PRO A 93 5.65 -4.33 8.94
N LYS A 94 4.88 -3.50 9.64
CA LYS A 94 3.94 -4.00 10.63
C LYS A 94 2.77 -4.73 9.96
N ILE A 95 2.22 -4.16 8.89
CA ILE A 95 1.12 -4.77 8.17
C ILE A 95 1.55 -6.11 7.59
N ILE A 96 2.72 -6.15 6.97
CA ILE A 96 3.25 -7.37 6.38
C ILE A 96 3.49 -8.42 7.46
N SER A 97 4.04 -8.03 8.60
CA SER A 97 4.29 -8.96 9.70
C SER A 97 2.99 -9.56 10.23
N GLU A 98 1.97 -8.74 10.42
CA GLU A 98 0.67 -9.22 10.87
C GLU A 98 0.03 -10.12 9.84
N PHE A 99 0.17 -9.79 8.57
CA PHE A 99 -0.35 -10.60 7.48
C PHE A 99 0.36 -11.95 7.41
N GLU A 100 1.67 -11.96 7.58
CA GLU A 100 2.47 -13.19 7.55
C GLU A 100 2.24 -14.09 8.74
N MET A 101 1.81 -13.56 9.88
CA MET A 101 1.45 -14.39 11.02
C MET A 101 0.30 -15.34 10.69
N ASN A 102 -0.57 -14.93 9.79
CA ASN A 102 -1.68 -15.73 9.33
C ASN A 102 -1.40 -16.33 7.96
N GLY A 103 -0.28 -15.96 7.38
CA GLY A 103 0.13 -16.38 6.05
C GLY A 103 1.19 -17.43 6.12
N ILE A 104 1.43 -18.03 5.02
CA ILE A 104 2.31 -19.14 4.93
C ILE A 104 3.62 -18.79 4.30
N LEU A 105 3.71 -17.58 3.75
CA LEU A 105 4.82 -17.22 2.90
C LEU A 105 5.66 -16.14 3.50
N GLU A 106 6.95 -16.39 3.48
CA GLU A 106 7.91 -15.38 3.86
C GLU A 106 8.33 -14.65 2.59
N LEU A 107 7.96 -13.39 2.49
CA LEU A 107 8.37 -12.55 1.37
C LEU A 107 9.38 -11.52 1.86
N ASP A 108 10.25 -11.11 0.96
CA ASP A 108 11.16 -10.02 1.25
C ASP A 108 10.35 -8.73 1.35
N LYS A 109 10.26 -8.21 2.56
CA LYS A 109 9.47 -7.01 2.85
C LYS A 109 9.95 -5.78 2.07
N ASN A 110 11.20 -5.79 1.66
CA ASN A 110 11.76 -4.68 0.90
C ASN A 110 11.35 -4.69 -0.56
N ASN A 111 10.87 -5.84 -1.04
CA ASN A 111 10.46 -5.99 -2.42
C ASN A 111 8.96 -5.82 -2.63
N ILE A 112 8.20 -5.67 -1.55
CA ILE A 112 6.78 -5.43 -1.66
C ILE A 112 6.56 -3.93 -1.57
N LYS A 113 6.81 -3.26 -2.67
CA LYS A 113 6.62 -1.83 -2.75
C LYS A 113 5.66 -1.54 -3.87
N PHE A 114 4.56 -0.96 -3.56
CA PHE A 114 3.63 -0.52 -4.58
C PHE A 114 3.55 1.02 -4.65
N PHE A 115 4.34 1.70 -3.86
CA PHE A 115 4.54 3.14 -4.02
C PHE A 115 5.83 3.64 -3.38
#